data_4ace2e43156f08d8586a4056cfd68658
#
_entry.id   4ace2e43156f08d8586a4056cfd68658
#
_cell.length_a   1.000
_cell.length_b   1.000
_cell.length_c   1.000
_cell.angle_alpha   90.00
_cell.angle_beta   90.00
_cell.angle_gamma   90.00
#
_symmetry.space_group_name_H-M   'P 1'
#
loop_
_entity.id
_entity.type
_entity.pdbx_description
1 polymer ?
#
loop_
_entity_poly.entity_id
_entity_poly.type
_entity_poly.pdbx_seq_one_letter_code
_entity_poly.pdbx_strand_id
1 'polypeptide(L)'
;IITMTALYSVNLMVMGKPNINFFKEKTIFTAAEAMPGGFGSLLQAAAITAVLCVLLVLFLRTQLGLSLRATGDNRDMVSASSINPAFTTTVGLCLSNAVVALSGALIAQYQKFADNTLGTGMVVIGLASLIIGEVLFGRGGPHALAKGVLAATVGAVVYRIIVAAAIAVNIDAKNMKLVSALIVAAAISYPAIRDKVLFYRKRREANRNV
;
A
#
# COMPACT_ATOMS: atom_id res chain seq x y z
N ILE A 1 -11.54 5.47 11.41
CA ILE A 1 -11.00 6.14 12.60
C ILE A 1 -11.58 5.48 13.85
N ILE A 2 -12.88 5.43 14.07
CA ILE A 2 -13.55 4.83 15.25
C ILE A 2 -13.09 3.38 15.47
N THR A 3 -13.08 2.57 14.42
CA THR A 3 -12.61 1.17 14.45
C THR A 3 -11.15 1.06 14.85
N MET A 4 -10.29 1.96 14.38
CA MET A 4 -8.86 1.98 14.76
C MET A 4 -8.67 2.23 16.25
N THR A 5 -9.45 3.17 16.81
CA THR A 5 -9.39 3.50 18.24
C THR A 5 -9.91 2.35 19.12
N ALA A 6 -10.98 1.69 18.66
CA ALA A 6 -11.52 0.51 19.36
C ALA A 6 -10.54 -0.67 19.31
N LEU A 7 -9.96 -0.95 18.15
CA LEU A 7 -8.96 -2.01 17.96
C LEU A 7 -7.70 -1.78 18.78
N TYR A 8 -7.29 -0.53 18.99
CA TYR A 8 -6.15 -0.21 19.88
C TYR A 8 -6.37 -0.78 21.29
N SER A 9 -7.54 -0.55 21.86
CA SER A 9 -7.87 -1.05 23.21
C SER A 9 -8.00 -2.57 23.24
N VAL A 10 -8.60 -3.19 22.21
CA VAL A 10 -8.71 -4.64 22.08
C VAL A 10 -7.32 -5.28 21.96
N ASN A 11 -6.44 -4.71 21.13
CA ASN A 11 -5.07 -5.19 20.98
C ASN A 11 -4.30 -5.10 22.30
N LEU A 12 -4.47 -4.00 23.05
CA LEU A 12 -3.81 -3.84 24.36
C LEU A 12 -4.31 -4.88 25.37
N MET A 13 -5.61 -5.21 25.35
CA MET A 13 -6.17 -6.27 26.21
C MET A 13 -5.60 -7.65 25.84
N VAL A 14 -5.47 -7.96 24.55
CA VAL A 14 -4.96 -9.25 24.07
C VAL A 14 -3.44 -9.36 24.33
N MET A 15 -2.70 -8.30 24.07
CA MET A 15 -1.25 -8.26 24.22
C MET A 15 -0.82 -8.14 25.69
N GLY A 16 -1.65 -7.58 26.56
CA GLY A 16 -1.33 -7.30 27.96
C GLY A 16 -0.27 -6.22 28.19
N LYS A 17 0.50 -5.87 27.14
CA LYS A 17 1.55 -4.85 27.15
C LYS A 17 1.54 -4.10 25.83
N PRO A 18 1.91 -2.79 25.78
CA PRO A 18 1.95 -2.04 24.53
C PRO A 18 2.98 -2.57 23.52
N ASN A 19 4.05 -3.19 23.99
CA ASN A 19 5.13 -3.79 23.19
C ASN A 19 5.39 -5.23 23.61
N ILE A 20 5.49 -6.15 22.65
CA ILE A 20 5.86 -7.55 22.88
C ILE A 20 7.08 -7.87 22.00
N ASN A 21 8.10 -8.49 22.59
CA ASN A 21 9.31 -8.92 21.91
C ASN A 21 9.31 -10.44 21.70
N PHE A 22 9.62 -10.89 20.47
CA PHE A 22 9.64 -12.31 20.07
C PHE A 22 11.06 -12.79 19.76
N PHE A 23 12.12 -12.17 20.30
CA PHE A 23 13.51 -12.49 19.96
C PHE A 23 13.89 -13.97 20.17
N LYS A 24 13.22 -14.66 21.11
CA LYS A 24 13.50 -16.06 21.42
C LYS A 24 12.64 -17.04 20.63
N GLU A 25 11.60 -16.56 19.95
CA GLU A 25 10.66 -17.42 19.24
C GLU A 25 11.12 -17.67 17.79
N LYS A 26 10.84 -18.87 17.29
CA LYS A 26 11.08 -19.21 15.89
C LYS A 26 10.03 -18.51 15.03
N THR A 27 10.47 -17.62 14.15
CA THR A 27 9.63 -16.96 13.16
C THR A 27 9.76 -17.64 11.81
N ILE A 28 8.86 -17.35 10.87
CA ILE A 28 8.95 -17.84 9.48
C ILE A 28 10.31 -17.45 8.87
N PHE A 29 10.88 -16.30 9.25
CA PHE A 29 12.15 -15.79 8.76
C PHE A 29 13.38 -16.45 9.38
N THR A 30 13.24 -17.19 10.49
CA THR A 30 14.38 -17.82 11.19
C THR A 30 15.12 -18.82 10.29
N ALA A 31 14.41 -19.55 9.44
CA ALA A 31 15.04 -20.47 8.50
C ALA A 31 15.83 -19.77 7.41
N ALA A 32 15.42 -18.57 7.00
CA ALA A 32 16.08 -17.76 5.99
C ALA A 32 17.28 -16.96 6.56
N GLU A 33 17.26 -16.65 7.86
CA GLU A 33 18.40 -16.02 8.56
C GLU A 33 19.63 -16.93 8.59
N ALA A 34 19.44 -18.24 8.48
CA ALA A 34 20.55 -19.21 8.42
C ALA A 34 21.34 -19.16 7.09
N MET A 35 20.85 -18.46 6.06
CA MET A 35 21.57 -18.31 4.80
C MET A 35 22.70 -17.28 4.94
N PRO A 36 23.93 -17.62 4.47
CA PRO A 36 25.05 -16.69 4.52
C PRO A 36 24.76 -15.43 3.69
N GLY A 37 25.00 -14.25 4.26
CA GLY A 37 24.89 -12.96 3.56
C GLY A 37 23.69 -12.08 3.95
N GLY A 38 22.79 -12.50 4.86
CA GLY A 38 21.64 -11.68 5.31
C GLY A 38 20.55 -11.43 4.24
N PHE A 39 20.74 -11.92 3.02
CA PHE A 39 19.78 -11.78 1.91
C PHE A 39 18.61 -12.78 2.00
N GLY A 40 18.70 -13.81 2.82
CA GLY A 40 17.69 -14.86 2.91
C GLY A 40 16.32 -14.33 3.36
N SER A 41 16.28 -13.51 4.39
CA SER A 41 15.04 -12.89 4.89
C SER A 41 14.42 -11.92 3.88
N LEU A 42 15.24 -11.18 3.14
CA LEU A 42 14.79 -10.28 2.09
C LEU A 42 14.21 -11.05 0.89
N LEU A 43 14.88 -12.13 0.47
CA LEU A 43 14.41 -13.00 -0.60
C LEU A 43 13.08 -13.67 -0.22
N GLN A 44 12.97 -14.14 1.01
CA GLN A 44 11.75 -14.74 1.52
C GLN A 44 10.60 -13.74 1.59
N ALA A 45 10.84 -12.52 2.08
CA ALA A 45 9.84 -11.45 2.09
C ALA A 45 9.39 -11.10 0.66
N ALA A 46 10.34 -11.00 -0.28
CA ALA A 46 10.03 -10.75 -1.69
C ALA A 46 9.21 -11.89 -2.32
N ALA A 47 9.53 -13.14 -2.01
CA ALA A 47 8.77 -14.30 -2.49
C ALA A 47 7.33 -14.31 -1.95
N ILE A 48 7.14 -14.05 -0.66
CA ILE A 48 5.81 -13.96 -0.04
C ILE A 48 5.02 -12.82 -0.69
N THR A 49 5.62 -11.65 -0.87
CA THR A 49 4.98 -10.50 -1.54
C THR A 49 4.60 -10.83 -2.97
N ALA A 50 5.47 -11.50 -3.73
CA ALA A 50 5.18 -11.91 -5.10
C ALA A 50 4.00 -12.89 -5.17
N VAL A 51 3.95 -13.87 -4.29
CA VAL A 51 2.83 -14.83 -4.18
C VAL A 51 1.52 -14.08 -3.88
N LEU A 52 1.54 -13.15 -2.92
CA LEU A 52 0.36 -12.34 -2.58
C LEU A 52 -0.10 -11.47 -3.75
N CYS A 53 0.82 -10.84 -4.49
CA CYS A 53 0.50 -10.07 -5.68
C CYS A 53 -0.15 -10.94 -6.76
N VAL A 54 0.37 -12.14 -6.99
CA VAL A 54 -0.23 -13.09 -7.95
C VAL A 54 -1.63 -13.51 -7.51
N LEU A 55 -1.81 -13.87 -6.24
CA LEU A 55 -3.12 -14.24 -5.69
C LEU A 55 -4.13 -13.10 -5.82
N LEU A 56 -3.73 -11.87 -5.52
CA LEU A 56 -4.58 -10.68 -5.70
C LEU A 56 -4.97 -10.47 -7.15
N VAL A 57 -4.02 -10.58 -8.08
CA VAL A 57 -4.30 -10.43 -9.52
C VAL A 57 -5.25 -11.53 -10.01
N LEU A 58 -5.05 -12.79 -9.56
CA LEU A 58 -5.94 -13.90 -9.89
C LEU A 58 -7.35 -13.67 -9.32
N PHE A 59 -7.46 -13.26 -8.07
CA PHE A 59 -8.76 -12.93 -7.45
C PHE A 59 -9.47 -11.80 -8.22
N LEU A 60 -8.77 -10.72 -8.55
CA LEU A 60 -9.33 -9.59 -9.28
C LEU A 60 -9.73 -9.92 -10.73
N ARG A 61 -9.26 -11.05 -11.27
CA ARG A 61 -9.70 -11.59 -12.57
C ARG A 61 -10.95 -12.45 -12.48
N THR A 62 -11.37 -12.87 -11.27
CA THR A 62 -12.62 -13.62 -11.08
C THR A 62 -13.84 -12.72 -11.32
N GLN A 63 -15.02 -13.33 -11.43
CA GLN A 63 -16.29 -12.60 -11.57
C GLN A 63 -16.56 -11.67 -10.37
N LEU A 64 -16.21 -12.11 -9.15
CA LEU A 64 -16.31 -11.27 -7.95
C LEU A 64 -15.35 -10.08 -8.01
N GLY A 65 -14.12 -10.30 -8.44
CA GLY A 65 -13.14 -9.23 -8.62
C GLY A 65 -13.56 -8.23 -9.71
N LEU A 66 -14.16 -8.71 -10.80
CA LEU A 66 -14.71 -7.84 -11.85
C LEU A 66 -15.88 -6.98 -11.32
N SER A 67 -16.81 -7.61 -10.59
CA SER A 67 -17.95 -6.92 -9.96
C SER A 67 -17.48 -5.88 -8.94
N LEU A 68 -16.44 -6.20 -8.17
CA LEU A 68 -15.82 -5.28 -7.20
C LEU A 68 -15.26 -4.04 -7.88
N ARG A 69 -14.55 -4.20 -8.99
CA ARG A 69 -13.99 -3.09 -9.77
C ARG A 69 -15.07 -2.25 -10.42
N ALA A 70 -16.05 -2.89 -11.05
CA ALA A 70 -17.19 -2.20 -11.62
C ALA A 70 -17.94 -1.36 -10.58
N THR A 71 -18.09 -1.87 -9.35
CA THR A 71 -18.68 -1.14 -8.21
C THR A 71 -17.85 0.08 -7.81
N GLY A 72 -16.52 -0.01 -7.92
CA GLY A 72 -15.61 1.12 -7.69
C GLY A 72 -15.68 2.19 -8.77
N ASP A 73 -15.90 1.78 -10.02
CA ASP A 73 -15.99 2.71 -11.15
C ASP A 73 -17.35 3.42 -11.20
N ASN A 74 -18.47 2.68 -11.13
CA ASN A 74 -19.80 3.25 -11.15
C ASN A 74 -20.81 2.38 -10.41
N ARG A 75 -21.20 2.83 -9.23
CA ARG A 75 -22.11 2.11 -8.33
C ARG A 75 -23.53 1.97 -8.88
N ASP A 76 -24.03 3.00 -9.58
CA ASP A 76 -25.39 3.03 -10.11
C ASP A 76 -25.53 2.08 -11.29
N MET A 77 -24.53 2.02 -12.16
CA MET A 77 -24.46 1.08 -13.28
C MET A 77 -24.46 -0.37 -12.80
N VAL A 78 -23.75 -0.67 -11.73
CA VAL A 78 -23.67 -2.02 -11.14
C VAL A 78 -25.01 -2.42 -10.55
N SER A 79 -25.71 -1.50 -9.88
CA SER A 79 -27.06 -1.74 -9.37
C SER A 79 -28.07 -2.04 -10.49
N ALA A 80 -27.98 -1.33 -11.62
CA ALA A 80 -28.79 -1.59 -12.79
C ALA A 80 -28.51 -2.96 -13.44
N SER A 81 -27.29 -3.50 -13.23
CA SER A 81 -26.87 -4.83 -13.73
C SER A 81 -27.22 -5.99 -12.79
N SER A 82 -28.16 -5.79 -11.85
CA SER A 82 -28.61 -6.80 -10.85
C SER A 82 -27.51 -7.29 -9.89
N ILE A 83 -26.40 -6.59 -9.79
CA ILE A 83 -25.31 -6.88 -8.84
C ILE A 83 -25.56 -6.03 -7.59
N ASN A 84 -25.48 -6.64 -6.41
CA ASN A 84 -25.63 -5.93 -5.15
C ASN A 84 -24.35 -5.17 -4.78
N PRO A 85 -24.32 -3.82 -4.86
CA PRO A 85 -23.09 -3.04 -4.58
C PRO A 85 -22.68 -3.10 -3.11
N ALA A 86 -23.61 -3.34 -2.18
CA ALA A 86 -23.31 -3.47 -0.76
C ALA A 86 -22.49 -4.76 -0.50
N PHE A 87 -22.90 -5.86 -1.12
CA PHE A 87 -22.18 -7.13 -1.02
C PHE A 87 -20.75 -7.02 -1.60
N THR A 88 -20.61 -6.48 -2.81
CA THR A 88 -19.29 -6.32 -3.45
C THR A 88 -18.38 -5.41 -2.63
N THR A 89 -18.89 -4.31 -2.09
CA THR A 89 -18.14 -3.41 -1.21
C THR A 89 -17.70 -4.11 0.07
N THR A 90 -18.58 -4.92 0.69
CA THR A 90 -18.23 -5.69 1.89
C THR A 90 -17.12 -6.70 1.61
N VAL A 91 -17.21 -7.45 0.50
CA VAL A 91 -16.15 -8.39 0.09
C VAL A 91 -14.81 -7.67 -0.13
N GLY A 92 -14.84 -6.50 -0.76
CA GLY A 92 -13.64 -5.69 -0.97
C GLY A 92 -13.01 -5.22 0.35
N LEU A 93 -13.84 -4.77 1.29
CA LEU A 93 -13.38 -4.37 2.63
C LEU A 93 -12.80 -5.56 3.41
N CYS A 94 -13.45 -6.71 3.37
CA CYS A 94 -12.93 -7.93 4.01
C CYS A 94 -11.58 -8.34 3.44
N LEU A 95 -11.44 -8.35 2.11
CA LEU A 95 -10.19 -8.72 1.45
C LEU A 95 -9.07 -7.73 1.79
N SER A 96 -9.34 -6.43 1.71
CA SER A 96 -8.32 -5.41 2.01
C SER A 96 -7.85 -5.49 3.47
N ASN A 97 -8.77 -5.67 4.43
CA ASN A 97 -8.42 -5.83 5.83
C ASN A 97 -7.66 -7.14 6.10
N ALA A 98 -8.00 -8.23 5.40
CA ALA A 98 -7.26 -9.49 5.50
C ALA A 98 -5.80 -9.33 5.04
N VAL A 99 -5.56 -8.63 3.92
CA VAL A 99 -4.21 -8.34 3.42
C VAL A 99 -3.45 -7.44 4.38
N VAL A 100 -4.10 -6.43 4.96
CA VAL A 100 -3.49 -5.54 5.98
C VAL A 100 -3.09 -6.34 7.23
N ALA A 101 -3.97 -7.21 7.72
CA ALA A 101 -3.68 -8.05 8.89
C ALA A 101 -2.50 -9.00 8.63
N LEU A 102 -2.46 -9.62 7.44
CA LEU A 102 -1.35 -10.48 7.02
C LEU A 102 -0.04 -9.70 6.93
N SER A 103 -0.07 -8.49 6.36
CA SER A 103 1.10 -7.61 6.29
C SER A 103 1.62 -7.24 7.69
N GLY A 104 0.72 -6.89 8.62
CA GLY A 104 1.08 -6.59 10.00
C GLY A 104 1.75 -7.78 10.71
N ALA A 105 1.20 -8.98 10.52
CA ALA A 105 1.77 -10.21 11.07
C ALA A 105 3.17 -10.52 10.51
N LEU A 106 3.38 -10.32 9.20
CA LEU A 106 4.69 -10.52 8.57
C LEU A 106 5.71 -9.50 9.05
N ILE A 107 5.32 -8.23 9.20
CA ILE A 107 6.20 -7.17 9.73
C ILE A 107 6.60 -7.47 11.17
N ALA A 108 5.65 -7.87 12.03
CA ALA A 108 5.94 -8.22 13.42
C ALA A 108 6.93 -9.40 13.51
N GLN A 109 6.77 -10.43 12.68
CA GLN A 109 7.70 -11.56 12.63
C GLN A 109 9.08 -11.17 12.08
N TYR A 110 9.13 -10.31 11.07
CA TYR A 110 10.39 -9.83 10.51
C TYR A 110 11.19 -8.97 11.51
N GLN A 111 10.50 -8.06 12.20
CA GLN A 111 11.10 -7.18 13.19
C GLN A 111 11.35 -7.87 14.53
N LYS A 112 10.74 -9.06 14.77
CA LYS A 112 10.76 -9.80 16.04
C LYS A 112 10.20 -9.00 17.22
N PHE A 113 9.43 -7.96 16.96
CA PHE A 113 8.65 -7.23 17.96
C PHE A 113 7.33 -6.73 17.37
N ALA A 114 6.32 -6.60 18.21
CA ALA A 114 5.05 -5.99 17.89
C ALA A 114 4.79 -4.81 18.82
N ASP A 115 4.43 -3.66 18.23
CA ASP A 115 4.06 -2.45 18.95
C ASP A 115 2.63 -2.05 18.48
N ASN A 116 1.78 -1.72 19.43
CA ASN A 116 0.41 -1.32 19.17
C ASN A 116 0.30 0.00 18.35
N THR A 117 1.37 0.79 18.31
CA THR A 117 1.43 2.07 17.56
C THR A 117 2.01 1.94 16.15
N LEU A 118 2.54 0.77 15.76
CA LEU A 118 3.17 0.53 14.45
C LEU A 118 2.27 0.87 13.25
N GLY A 119 0.95 0.70 13.40
CA GLY A 119 -0.02 1.02 12.36
C GLY A 119 -0.32 2.51 12.20
N THR A 120 0.11 3.35 13.16
CA THR A 120 -0.21 4.77 13.16
C THR A 120 0.51 5.49 12.01
N GLY A 121 -0.27 6.09 11.11
CA GLY A 121 0.27 6.79 9.93
C GLY A 121 0.55 5.89 8.71
N MET A 122 0.40 4.56 8.82
CA MET A 122 0.63 3.64 7.69
C MET A 122 -0.33 3.87 6.52
N VAL A 123 -1.52 4.37 6.79
CA VAL A 123 -2.50 4.75 5.74
C VAL A 123 -1.92 5.86 4.85
N VAL A 124 -1.29 6.86 5.46
CA VAL A 124 -0.68 7.98 4.72
C VAL A 124 0.50 7.50 3.87
N ILE A 125 1.36 6.64 4.44
CA ILE A 125 2.48 6.02 3.73
C ILE A 125 1.97 5.15 2.58
N GLY A 126 0.94 4.35 2.80
CA GLY A 126 0.32 3.51 1.77
C GLY A 126 -0.25 4.33 0.61
N LEU A 127 -0.95 5.43 0.91
CA LEU A 127 -1.49 6.33 -0.10
C LEU A 127 -0.37 6.99 -0.93
N ALA A 128 0.68 7.48 -0.26
CA ALA A 128 1.84 8.05 -0.93
C ALA A 128 2.52 7.03 -1.86
N SER A 129 2.74 5.82 -1.38
CA SER A 129 3.33 4.72 -2.14
C SER A 129 2.50 4.40 -3.39
N LEU A 130 1.17 4.35 -3.25
CA LEU A 130 0.25 4.13 -4.36
C LEU A 130 0.36 5.24 -5.42
N ILE A 131 0.34 6.51 -5.00
CA ILE A 131 0.43 7.65 -5.91
C ILE A 131 1.77 7.66 -6.65
N ILE A 132 2.89 7.41 -5.95
CA ILE A 132 4.21 7.29 -6.58
C ILE A 132 4.20 6.18 -7.63
N GLY A 133 3.63 5.03 -7.31
CA GLY A 133 3.51 3.90 -8.22
C GLY A 133 2.66 4.24 -9.46
N GLU A 134 1.50 4.89 -9.27
CA GLU A 134 0.63 5.33 -10.38
C GLU A 134 1.31 6.36 -11.29
N VAL A 135 2.12 7.25 -10.73
CA VAL A 135 2.90 8.23 -11.51
C VAL A 135 3.94 7.54 -12.39
N LEU A 136 4.59 6.49 -11.87
CA LEU A 136 5.63 5.75 -12.61
C LEU A 136 5.06 4.88 -13.71
N PHE A 137 3.97 4.15 -13.44
CA PHE A 137 3.40 3.17 -14.38
C PHE A 137 2.24 3.71 -15.22
N GLY A 138 1.68 4.86 -14.88
CA GLY A 138 0.49 5.42 -15.50
C GLY A 138 -0.79 4.65 -15.18
N ARG A 139 -1.93 5.29 -15.42
CA ARG A 139 -3.27 4.68 -15.27
C ARG A 139 -3.75 4.10 -16.58
N GLY A 140 -4.21 2.84 -16.58
CA GLY A 140 -4.89 2.22 -17.71
C GLY A 140 -4.01 1.35 -18.62
N GLY A 141 -4.64 0.80 -19.67
CA GLY A 141 -4.05 -0.09 -20.66
C GLY A 141 -4.51 -1.55 -20.52
N PRO A 142 -4.09 -2.44 -21.45
CA PRO A 142 -4.60 -3.81 -21.58
C PRO A 142 -4.34 -4.69 -20.34
N HIS A 143 -3.37 -4.33 -19.52
CA HIS A 143 -3.03 -5.04 -18.27
C HIS A 143 -3.18 -4.15 -17.03
N ALA A 144 -4.19 -3.28 -16.99
CA ALA A 144 -4.39 -2.29 -15.93
C ALA A 144 -4.38 -2.89 -14.51
N LEU A 145 -4.92 -4.11 -14.33
CA LEU A 145 -4.93 -4.83 -13.05
C LEU A 145 -3.53 -5.17 -12.54
N ALA A 146 -2.78 -5.90 -13.36
CA ALA A 146 -1.42 -6.31 -12.99
C ALA A 146 -0.52 -5.08 -12.82
N LYS A 147 -0.68 -4.07 -13.68
CA LYS A 147 0.03 -2.79 -13.55
C LYS A 147 -0.31 -2.07 -12.25
N GLY A 148 -1.58 -2.05 -11.83
CA GLY A 148 -1.99 -1.42 -10.58
C GLY A 148 -1.38 -2.09 -9.34
N VAL A 149 -1.37 -3.42 -9.29
CA VAL A 149 -0.74 -4.17 -8.20
C VAL A 149 0.78 -3.97 -8.20
N LEU A 150 1.42 -4.04 -9.38
CA LEU A 150 2.86 -3.76 -9.51
C LEU A 150 3.20 -2.31 -9.16
N ALA A 151 2.38 -1.35 -9.60
CA ALA A 151 2.55 0.05 -9.27
C ALA A 151 2.54 0.28 -7.75
N ALA A 152 1.59 -0.31 -7.02
CA ALA A 152 1.52 -0.22 -5.57
C ALA A 152 2.78 -0.81 -4.91
N THR A 153 3.23 -1.98 -5.38
CA THR A 153 4.42 -2.65 -4.82
C THR A 153 5.70 -1.87 -5.10
N VAL A 154 5.92 -1.46 -6.35
CA VAL A 154 7.11 -0.68 -6.74
C VAL A 154 7.08 0.70 -6.10
N GLY A 155 5.92 1.34 -6.04
CA GLY A 155 5.75 2.62 -5.35
C GLY A 155 6.12 2.55 -3.87
N ALA A 156 5.78 1.45 -3.18
CA ALA A 156 6.18 1.22 -1.79
C ALA A 156 7.71 1.09 -1.65
N VAL A 157 8.36 0.38 -2.57
CA VAL A 157 9.84 0.26 -2.60
C VAL A 157 10.48 1.63 -2.84
N VAL A 158 10.03 2.37 -3.84
CA VAL A 158 10.54 3.72 -4.16
C VAL A 158 10.36 4.67 -2.96
N TYR A 159 9.18 4.65 -2.33
CA TYR A 159 8.95 5.44 -1.12
C TYR A 159 9.97 5.10 -0.02
N ARG A 160 10.23 3.80 0.22
CA ARG A 160 11.21 3.35 1.20
C ARG A 160 12.64 3.80 0.86
N ILE A 161 13.01 3.77 -0.42
CA ILE A 161 14.32 4.25 -0.88
C ILE A 161 14.45 5.77 -0.62
N ILE A 162 13.40 6.56 -0.90
CA ILE A 162 13.42 8.00 -0.64
C ILE A 162 13.58 8.27 0.87
N VAL A 163 12.85 7.54 1.72
CA VAL A 163 12.98 7.66 3.18
C VAL A 163 14.38 7.25 3.64
N ALA A 164 14.94 6.16 3.12
CA ALA A 164 16.30 5.73 3.43
C ALA A 164 17.35 6.77 3.00
N ALA A 165 17.19 7.37 1.84
CA ALA A 165 18.06 8.45 1.37
C ALA A 165 17.97 9.70 2.30
N ALA A 166 16.77 10.04 2.78
CA ALA A 166 16.60 11.13 3.73
C ALA A 166 17.33 10.88 5.07
N ILE A 167 17.32 9.62 5.55
CA ILE A 167 18.07 9.21 6.73
C ILE A 167 19.59 9.30 6.47
N ALA A 168 20.05 8.88 5.29
CA ALA A 168 21.46 8.93 4.91
C ALA A 168 22.05 10.36 4.87
N VAL A 169 21.21 11.37 4.67
CA VAL A 169 21.61 12.79 4.73
C VAL A 169 21.63 13.34 6.18
N ASN A 170 21.62 12.48 7.18
CA ASN A 170 21.63 12.83 8.62
C ASN A 170 20.44 13.70 9.07
N ILE A 171 19.26 13.51 8.49
CA ILE A 171 18.06 14.15 8.99
C ILE A 171 17.66 13.45 10.30
N ASP A 172 17.56 14.21 11.39
CA ASP A 172 17.16 13.70 12.70
C ASP A 172 15.87 12.87 12.65
N ALA A 173 15.87 11.74 13.35
CA ALA A 173 14.70 10.86 13.46
C ALA A 173 13.43 11.57 13.92
N LYS A 174 13.56 12.64 14.70
CA LYS A 174 12.44 13.50 15.13
C LYS A 174 11.73 14.19 13.97
N ASN A 175 12.47 14.53 12.90
CA ASN A 175 11.97 15.24 11.72
C ASN A 175 11.47 14.29 10.64
N MET A 176 11.62 12.96 10.82
CA MET A 176 11.21 11.97 9.81
C MET A 176 9.71 12.01 9.48
N LYS A 177 8.86 12.32 10.46
CA LYS A 177 7.42 12.50 10.24
C LYS A 177 7.14 13.70 9.32
N LEU A 178 7.88 14.79 9.48
CA LEU A 178 7.78 15.98 8.65
C LEU A 178 8.29 15.70 7.23
N VAL A 179 9.42 15.03 7.10
CA VAL A 179 9.98 14.62 5.80
C VAL A 179 9.00 13.69 5.07
N SER A 180 8.44 12.71 5.75
CA SER A 180 7.41 11.84 5.18
C SER A 180 6.20 12.63 4.69
N ALA A 181 5.72 13.61 5.47
CA ALA A 181 4.60 14.47 5.08
C ALA A 181 4.92 15.30 3.83
N LEU A 182 6.14 15.85 3.73
CA LEU A 182 6.59 16.60 2.55
C LEU A 182 6.68 15.71 1.30
N ILE A 183 7.21 14.49 1.44
CA ILE A 183 7.25 13.52 0.34
C ILE A 183 5.84 13.20 -0.16
N VAL A 184 4.91 12.96 0.77
CA VAL A 184 3.49 12.72 0.45
C VAL A 184 2.88 13.91 -0.26
N ALA A 185 3.08 15.13 0.26
CA ALA A 185 2.57 16.35 -0.35
C ALA A 185 3.13 16.56 -1.77
N ALA A 186 4.42 16.31 -1.99
CA ALA A 186 5.05 16.38 -3.30
C ALA A 186 4.48 15.33 -4.27
N ALA A 187 4.31 14.07 -3.80
CA ALA A 187 3.75 13.00 -4.59
C ALA A 187 2.30 13.28 -5.04
N ILE A 188 1.46 13.82 -4.14
CA ILE A 188 0.08 14.21 -4.47
C ILE A 188 0.03 15.43 -5.40
N SER A 189 0.93 16.39 -5.21
CA SER A 189 0.98 17.62 -6.02
C SER A 189 1.43 17.35 -7.46
N TYR A 190 2.29 16.36 -7.68
CA TYR A 190 2.86 16.07 -9.00
C TYR A 190 1.80 15.80 -10.09
N PRO A 191 0.84 14.86 -9.92
CA PRO A 191 -0.19 14.63 -10.94
C PRO A 191 -1.07 15.86 -11.15
N ALA A 192 -1.43 16.60 -10.10
CA ALA A 192 -2.24 17.80 -10.20
C ALA A 192 -1.55 18.92 -11.00
N ILE A 193 -0.24 19.10 -10.78
CA ILE A 193 0.56 20.07 -11.52
C ILE A 193 0.72 19.64 -12.99
N ARG A 194 1.01 18.36 -13.23
CA ARG A 194 1.15 17.81 -14.58
C ARG A 194 -0.11 17.99 -15.41
N ASP A 195 -1.27 17.71 -14.84
CA ASP A 195 -2.55 17.85 -15.55
C ASP A 195 -2.87 19.31 -15.88
N LYS A 196 -2.59 20.24 -14.95
CA LYS A 196 -2.70 21.69 -15.23
C LYS A 196 -1.75 22.12 -16.36
N VAL A 197 -0.49 21.71 -16.31
CA VAL A 197 0.50 22.07 -17.34
C VAL A 197 0.09 21.53 -18.71
N LEU A 198 -0.39 20.28 -18.77
CA LEU A 198 -0.89 19.68 -20.02
C LEU A 198 -2.13 20.42 -20.55
N PHE A 199 -3.04 20.82 -19.68
CA PHE A 199 -4.22 21.60 -20.05
C PHE A 199 -3.83 22.97 -20.64
N TYR A 200 -2.91 23.70 -20.01
CA TYR A 200 -2.42 24.97 -20.52
C TYR A 200 -1.64 24.83 -21.83
N ARG A 201 -0.87 23.75 -22.01
CA ARG A 201 -0.19 23.46 -23.28
C ARG A 201 -1.20 23.24 -24.43
N LYS A 202 -2.17 22.37 -24.22
CA LYS A 202 -3.22 22.09 -25.22
C LYS A 202 -4.00 23.35 -25.59
N ARG A 203 -4.32 24.20 -24.61
CA ARG A 203 -5.01 25.48 -24.84
C ARG A 203 -4.15 26.45 -25.65
N ARG A 204 -2.83 26.50 -25.41
CA ARG A 204 -1.90 27.32 -26.21
C ARG A 204 -1.78 26.83 -27.64
N GLU A 205 -1.74 25.52 -27.86
CA GLU A 205 -1.70 24.91 -29.17
C GLU A 205 -2.99 25.18 -29.96
N ALA A 206 -4.15 25.08 -29.31
CA ALA A 206 -5.44 25.40 -29.93
C ALA A 206 -5.52 26.88 -30.35
N ASN A 207 -5.05 27.82 -29.51
CA ASN A 207 -5.06 29.26 -29.83
C ASN A 207 -4.00 29.65 -30.89
N ARG A 208 -3.06 28.78 -31.23
CA ARG A 208 -2.03 29.03 -32.24
C ARG A 208 -2.44 28.55 -33.63
N ASN A 209 -3.44 27.68 -33.69
CA ASN A 209 -3.96 27.08 -34.91
C ASN A 209 -5.26 27.76 -35.40
N VAL A 210 -5.65 28.86 -34.78
CA VAL A 210 -6.71 29.79 -35.19
C VAL A 210 -6.05 31.09 -35.59
#